data_c75acfa851548ed4ffe5d7a627b9cc9d
#
_entry.id   c75acfa851548ed4ffe5d7a627b9cc9d
#
_cell.length_a   1.000
_cell.length_b   1.000
_cell.length_c   1.000
_cell.angle_alpha   90.00
_cell.angle_beta   90.00
_cell.angle_gamma   90.00
#
_symmetry.space_group_name_H-M   'P 1'
#
loop_
_entity.id
_entity.type
_entity.pdbx_description
1 polymer ?
#
loop_
_entity_poly.entity_id
_entity_poly.type
_entity_poly.pdbx_seq_one_letter_code
_entity_poly.pdbx_strand_id
1 'polypeptide(L)'
;MPDAFIYDHVRTPRGRGKVDGSLHEVTALNLASQALGAIKSRNNLDTALVDDVVMGVVDPVGEAAADIARTAALVAGFGNEVPGVQINRFCASGLDAVNFAAAQIMSGQQNMAVGGGVESMSRVGIGAAGGAWAVDPSIAVAHYFLPQGISADLIATKYGFSRDDVDAYAVESQKRAAAAWDEGRFNHSVVAVKDVNGLTILAKDEHMRPDTTMQSLAALKPAFVQMGELGGFDAVAIQAHPEVEYVNHVHHAGNSSGIVDGAAAVLVGNKEAGQKAGLKPRARVRAFA
;
A
#
# COMPACT_ATOMS: atom_id res chain seq x y z
N MET A 1 -26.05 -13.95 -7.27
CA MET A 1 -24.76 -13.29 -7.60
C MET A 1 -23.66 -14.30 -7.29
N PRO A 2 -22.64 -14.46 -8.13
CA PRO A 2 -21.52 -15.35 -7.84
C PRO A 2 -20.74 -14.86 -6.62
N ASP A 3 -20.11 -15.75 -5.88
CA ASP A 3 -19.16 -15.42 -4.83
C ASP A 3 -17.80 -15.11 -5.46
N ALA A 4 -17.04 -14.19 -4.86
CA ALA A 4 -15.64 -13.93 -5.19
C ALA A 4 -14.72 -14.65 -4.19
N PHE A 5 -13.69 -15.31 -4.71
CA PHE A 5 -12.71 -16.06 -3.92
C PHE A 5 -11.30 -15.56 -4.20
N ILE A 6 -10.47 -15.55 -3.18
CA ILE A 6 -9.03 -15.32 -3.29
C ILE A 6 -8.37 -16.68 -3.57
N TYR A 7 -7.61 -16.76 -4.65
CA TYR A 7 -6.90 -17.97 -5.06
C TYR A 7 -5.42 -17.93 -4.71
N ASP A 8 -4.77 -16.77 -4.89
CA ASP A 8 -3.38 -16.58 -4.49
C ASP A 8 -3.10 -15.10 -4.19
N HIS A 9 -2.01 -14.85 -3.49
CA HIS A 9 -1.54 -13.52 -3.22
C HIS A 9 -0.03 -13.49 -3.06
N VAL A 10 0.58 -12.43 -3.53
CA VAL A 10 2.02 -12.16 -3.40
C VAL A 10 2.26 -10.68 -3.12
N ARG A 11 3.40 -10.40 -2.52
CA ARG A 11 3.97 -9.06 -2.45
C ARG A 11 5.48 -9.12 -2.61
N THR A 12 6.08 -8.03 -3.03
CA THR A 12 7.53 -7.84 -2.89
C THR A 12 7.89 -7.61 -1.42
N PRO A 13 9.16 -7.78 -1.01
CA PRO A 13 9.63 -7.17 0.23
C PRO A 13 9.46 -5.65 0.14
N ARG A 14 9.27 -4.99 1.26
CA ARG A 14 9.23 -3.53 1.34
C ARG A 14 10.65 -2.98 1.40
N GLY A 15 11.04 -2.28 0.34
CA GLY A 15 12.26 -1.49 0.31
C GLY A 15 12.10 -0.20 1.11
N ARG A 16 13.19 0.34 1.60
CA ARG A 16 13.21 1.64 2.24
C ARG A 16 13.02 2.74 1.19
N GLY A 17 12.01 3.58 1.33
CA GLY A 17 11.62 4.62 0.38
C GLY A 17 12.57 5.82 0.39
N LYS A 18 13.86 5.58 0.15
CA LYS A 18 14.94 6.57 0.09
C LYS A 18 15.88 6.25 -1.07
N VAL A 19 16.64 7.25 -1.52
CA VAL A 19 17.63 7.10 -2.60
C VAL A 19 18.67 6.01 -2.31
N ASP A 20 18.99 5.79 -1.04
CA ASP A 20 19.89 4.72 -0.59
C ASP A 20 19.14 3.42 -0.22
N GLY A 21 17.85 3.30 -0.49
CA GLY A 21 17.07 2.07 -0.29
C GLY A 21 17.35 1.03 -1.37
N SER A 22 17.27 -0.25 -0.99
CA SER A 22 17.65 -1.36 -1.88
C SER A 22 16.81 -1.44 -3.15
N LEU A 23 15.57 -0.92 -3.16
CA LEU A 23 14.69 -0.96 -4.34
C LEU A 23 14.71 0.33 -5.17
N HIS A 24 15.51 1.33 -4.81
CA HIS A 24 15.55 2.61 -5.53
C HIS A 24 15.86 2.46 -7.03
N GLU A 25 16.74 1.54 -7.42
CA GLU A 25 17.08 1.30 -8.82
C GLU A 25 16.04 0.42 -9.56
N VAL A 26 15.01 -0.05 -8.86
CA VAL A 26 13.93 -0.85 -9.45
C VAL A 26 12.73 0.05 -9.71
N THR A 27 12.35 0.20 -10.98
CA THR A 27 11.21 1.04 -11.35
C THR A 27 9.89 0.50 -10.79
N ALA A 28 8.91 1.38 -10.58
CA ALA A 28 7.55 0.97 -10.19
C ALA A 28 6.99 -0.09 -11.16
N LEU A 29 7.22 0.08 -12.46
CA LEU A 29 6.82 -0.89 -13.47
C LEU A 29 7.44 -2.27 -13.23
N ASN A 30 8.73 -2.35 -12.91
CA ASN A 30 9.41 -3.62 -12.65
C ASN A 30 8.94 -4.26 -11.35
N LEU A 31 8.62 -3.49 -10.30
CA LEU A 31 8.03 -4.01 -9.07
C LEU A 31 6.66 -4.63 -9.34
N ALA A 32 5.77 -3.91 -10.04
CA ALA A 32 4.45 -4.39 -10.40
C ALA A 32 4.51 -5.63 -11.29
N SER A 33 5.34 -5.63 -12.33
CA SER A 33 5.45 -6.76 -13.25
C SER A 33 6.03 -8.01 -12.59
N GLN A 34 6.94 -7.89 -11.62
CA GLN A 34 7.44 -9.04 -10.87
C GLN A 34 6.37 -9.64 -9.95
N ALA A 35 5.52 -8.81 -9.31
CA ALA A 35 4.38 -9.30 -8.53
C ALA A 35 3.36 -10.04 -9.42
N LEU A 36 2.99 -9.46 -10.56
CA LEU A 36 2.10 -10.11 -11.53
C LEU A 36 2.70 -11.39 -12.12
N GLY A 37 3.97 -11.36 -12.50
CA GLY A 37 4.71 -12.51 -13.02
C GLY A 37 4.79 -13.65 -12.00
N ALA A 38 4.90 -13.33 -10.71
CA ALA A 38 4.88 -14.33 -9.64
C ALA A 38 3.50 -14.99 -9.49
N ILE A 39 2.40 -14.23 -9.55
CA ILE A 39 1.03 -14.80 -9.60
C ILE A 39 0.89 -15.77 -10.77
N LYS A 40 1.31 -15.34 -11.97
CA LYS A 40 1.26 -16.17 -13.17
C LYS A 40 2.07 -17.45 -13.02
N SER A 41 3.35 -17.35 -12.67
CA SER A 41 4.28 -18.49 -12.67
C SER A 41 3.96 -19.51 -11.56
N ARG A 42 3.63 -19.05 -10.35
CA ARG A 42 3.32 -19.93 -9.21
C ARG A 42 2.08 -20.79 -9.43
N ASN A 43 1.12 -20.26 -10.16
CA ASN A 43 -0.16 -20.90 -10.42
C ASN A 43 -0.21 -21.58 -11.77
N ASN A 44 0.86 -21.57 -12.56
CA ASN A 44 0.84 -21.99 -13.97
C ASN A 44 -0.41 -21.42 -14.68
N LEU A 45 -0.71 -20.14 -14.41
CA LEU A 45 -1.95 -19.50 -14.79
C LEU A 45 -1.98 -19.25 -16.30
N ASP A 46 -3.00 -19.77 -16.96
CA ASP A 46 -3.38 -19.33 -18.30
C ASP A 46 -3.95 -17.91 -18.19
N THR A 47 -3.20 -16.94 -18.68
CA THR A 47 -3.57 -15.51 -18.57
C THR A 47 -4.78 -15.14 -19.42
N ALA A 48 -5.18 -15.96 -20.40
CA ALA A 48 -6.41 -15.78 -21.16
C ALA A 48 -7.67 -15.94 -20.28
N LEU A 49 -7.55 -16.52 -19.08
CA LEU A 49 -8.63 -16.59 -18.10
C LEU A 49 -8.78 -15.32 -17.27
N VAL A 50 -7.84 -14.37 -17.35
CA VAL A 50 -7.84 -13.14 -16.57
C VAL A 50 -8.54 -12.04 -17.36
N ASP A 51 -9.65 -11.56 -16.83
CA ASP A 51 -10.49 -10.55 -17.48
C ASP A 51 -9.93 -9.13 -17.28
N ASP A 52 -9.18 -8.88 -16.17
CA ASP A 52 -8.66 -7.55 -15.87
C ASP A 52 -7.51 -7.58 -14.83
N VAL A 53 -6.68 -6.52 -14.85
CA VAL A 53 -5.68 -6.20 -13.84
C VAL A 53 -5.96 -4.84 -13.26
N VAL A 54 -6.36 -4.78 -11.98
CA VAL A 54 -6.66 -3.54 -11.27
C VAL A 54 -5.52 -3.22 -10.31
N MET A 55 -4.86 -2.08 -10.48
CA MET A 55 -3.75 -1.68 -9.59
C MET A 55 -3.98 -0.33 -8.95
N GLY A 56 -3.80 -0.28 -7.64
CA GLY A 56 -3.76 0.95 -6.87
C GLY A 56 -2.42 1.64 -7.00
N VAL A 57 -2.44 2.94 -7.29
CA VAL A 57 -1.26 3.82 -7.36
C VAL A 57 -1.65 5.17 -6.79
N VAL A 58 -0.89 5.67 -5.82
CA VAL A 58 -1.21 6.93 -5.13
C VAL A 58 -0.72 8.14 -5.90
N ASP A 59 0.53 8.09 -6.37
CA ASP A 59 1.15 9.15 -7.15
C ASP A 59 1.41 8.68 -8.60
N PRO A 60 0.36 8.63 -9.47
CA PRO A 60 0.45 8.12 -10.83
C PRO A 60 1.10 9.12 -11.78
N VAL A 61 2.37 9.45 -11.53
CA VAL A 61 3.17 10.40 -12.32
C VAL A 61 4.45 9.76 -12.81
N GLY A 62 5.03 10.31 -13.88
CA GLY A 62 6.28 9.83 -14.45
C GLY A 62 6.20 8.35 -14.82
N GLU A 63 7.08 7.53 -14.28
CA GLU A 63 7.15 6.09 -14.55
C GLU A 63 5.99 5.27 -13.98
N ALA A 64 5.23 5.83 -13.04
CA ALA A 64 4.04 5.21 -12.47
C ALA A 64 2.73 5.68 -13.13
N ALA A 65 2.82 6.52 -14.16
CA ALA A 65 1.68 7.09 -14.88
C ALA A 65 1.20 6.20 -16.05
N ALA A 66 0.22 6.73 -16.78
CA ALA A 66 -0.27 6.20 -18.06
C ALA A 66 -0.71 4.72 -17.99
N ASP A 67 -1.51 4.41 -16.98
CA ASP A 67 -2.04 3.05 -16.73
C ASP A 67 -0.94 2.01 -16.59
N ILE A 68 -0.19 2.13 -15.49
CA ILE A 68 0.87 1.18 -15.16
C ILE A 68 0.33 -0.26 -15.00
N ALA A 69 -0.96 -0.45 -14.66
CA ALA A 69 -1.58 -1.77 -14.53
C ALA A 69 -1.50 -2.52 -15.85
N ARG A 70 -1.93 -1.87 -16.94
CA ARG A 70 -1.84 -2.46 -18.28
C ARG A 70 -0.41 -2.70 -18.72
N THR A 71 0.48 -1.73 -18.52
CA THR A 71 1.89 -1.86 -18.91
C THR A 71 2.58 -2.97 -18.14
N ALA A 72 2.32 -3.07 -16.82
CA ALA A 72 2.87 -4.14 -15.97
C ALA A 72 2.36 -5.53 -16.37
N ALA A 73 1.08 -5.66 -16.75
CA ALA A 73 0.52 -6.90 -17.25
C ALA A 73 1.24 -7.37 -18.51
N LEU A 74 1.49 -6.47 -19.48
CA LEU A 74 2.25 -6.79 -20.69
C LEU A 74 3.68 -7.24 -20.39
N VAL A 75 4.39 -6.51 -19.52
CA VAL A 75 5.78 -6.85 -19.12
C VAL A 75 5.82 -8.17 -18.35
N ALA A 76 4.81 -8.49 -17.56
CA ALA A 76 4.67 -9.77 -16.86
C ALA A 76 4.30 -10.94 -17.81
N GLY A 77 4.05 -10.66 -19.08
CA GLY A 77 3.69 -11.65 -20.09
C GLY A 77 2.25 -12.13 -20.00
N PHE A 78 1.34 -11.27 -19.54
CA PHE A 78 -0.09 -11.44 -19.77
C PHE A 78 -0.38 -11.10 -21.25
N GLY A 79 -1.39 -11.74 -21.81
CA GLY A 79 -1.73 -11.56 -23.23
C GLY A 79 -2.21 -10.14 -23.58
N ASN A 80 -2.24 -9.83 -24.85
CA ASN A 80 -2.75 -8.55 -25.35
C ASN A 80 -4.24 -8.34 -25.06
N GLU A 81 -4.97 -9.41 -24.82
CA GLU A 81 -6.38 -9.45 -24.48
C GLU A 81 -6.67 -9.03 -23.04
N VAL A 82 -5.68 -9.06 -22.13
CA VAL A 82 -5.87 -8.70 -20.71
C VAL A 82 -5.74 -7.19 -20.52
N PRO A 83 -6.82 -6.46 -20.27
CA PRO A 83 -6.77 -5.04 -20.00
C PRO A 83 -6.12 -4.74 -18.65
N GLY A 84 -5.98 -3.47 -18.33
CA GLY A 84 -5.58 -3.02 -17.01
C GLY A 84 -6.24 -1.68 -16.70
N VAL A 85 -6.41 -1.40 -15.43
CA VAL A 85 -6.87 -0.11 -14.94
C VAL A 85 -6.15 0.25 -13.66
N GLN A 86 -5.69 1.49 -13.57
CA GLN A 86 -5.15 2.00 -12.32
C GLN A 86 -6.18 2.86 -11.60
N ILE A 87 -6.22 2.73 -10.27
CA ILE A 87 -7.15 3.46 -9.41
C ILE A 87 -6.38 4.16 -8.28
N ASN A 88 -6.97 5.21 -7.73
CA ASN A 88 -6.42 5.94 -6.60
C ASN A 88 -7.48 6.16 -5.52
N ARG A 89 -7.21 5.64 -4.33
CA ARG A 89 -7.89 5.93 -3.06
C ARG A 89 -6.85 6.11 -1.97
N PHE A 90 -5.81 6.89 -2.27
CA PHE A 90 -4.67 7.13 -1.37
C PHE A 90 -4.08 5.80 -0.82
N CYS A 91 -3.72 5.73 0.45
CA CYS A 91 -3.11 4.55 1.06
C CYS A 91 -3.98 3.28 1.01
N ALA A 92 -5.29 3.41 0.73
CA ALA A 92 -6.20 2.27 0.55
C ALA A 92 -6.27 1.76 -0.91
N SER A 93 -5.55 2.36 -1.86
CA SER A 93 -5.67 2.04 -3.30
C SER A 93 -5.47 0.56 -3.62
N GLY A 94 -4.49 -0.08 -3.01
CA GLY A 94 -4.23 -1.51 -3.22
C GLY A 94 -5.35 -2.41 -2.68
N LEU A 95 -5.91 -2.08 -1.51
CA LEU A 95 -7.08 -2.79 -0.97
C LEU A 95 -8.30 -2.56 -1.85
N ASP A 96 -8.52 -1.31 -2.27
CA ASP A 96 -9.67 -0.96 -3.12
C ASP A 96 -9.60 -1.63 -4.50
N ALA A 97 -8.39 -1.80 -5.06
CA ALA A 97 -8.18 -2.58 -6.27
C ALA A 97 -8.66 -4.04 -6.13
N VAL A 98 -8.39 -4.67 -4.99
CA VAL A 98 -8.89 -6.02 -4.68
C VAL A 98 -10.41 -6.01 -4.51
N ASN A 99 -10.96 -5.01 -3.80
CA ASN A 99 -12.40 -4.84 -3.62
C ASN A 99 -13.10 -4.63 -4.96
N PHE A 100 -12.52 -3.81 -5.84
CA PHE A 100 -13.06 -3.53 -7.18
C PHE A 100 -13.10 -4.80 -8.03
N ALA A 101 -11.98 -5.54 -8.10
CA ALA A 101 -11.92 -6.84 -8.78
C ALA A 101 -12.97 -7.82 -8.22
N ALA A 102 -13.09 -7.93 -6.90
CA ALA A 102 -14.08 -8.78 -6.26
C ALA A 102 -15.53 -8.36 -6.58
N ALA A 103 -15.82 -7.06 -6.59
CA ALA A 103 -17.15 -6.53 -6.92
C ALA A 103 -17.53 -6.82 -8.37
N GLN A 104 -16.61 -6.69 -9.32
CA GLN A 104 -16.84 -7.03 -10.73
C GLN A 104 -17.14 -8.52 -10.92
N ILE A 105 -16.44 -9.38 -10.16
CA ILE A 105 -16.71 -10.83 -10.16
C ILE A 105 -18.09 -11.12 -9.54
N MET A 106 -18.41 -10.49 -8.41
CA MET A 106 -19.71 -10.68 -7.74
C MET A 106 -20.88 -10.13 -8.55
N SER A 107 -20.67 -9.12 -9.38
CA SER A 107 -21.68 -8.61 -10.31
C SER A 107 -21.90 -9.51 -11.54
N GLY A 108 -20.97 -10.44 -11.79
CA GLY A 108 -20.97 -11.31 -12.99
C GLY A 108 -20.36 -10.62 -14.23
N GLN A 109 -19.77 -9.43 -14.08
CA GLN A 109 -19.10 -8.74 -15.18
C GLN A 109 -17.80 -9.42 -15.57
N GLN A 110 -17.09 -9.98 -14.59
CA GLN A 110 -15.82 -10.68 -14.76
C GLN A 110 -15.87 -12.04 -14.07
N ASN A 111 -14.97 -12.94 -14.44
CA ASN A 111 -14.84 -14.27 -13.86
C ASN A 111 -13.57 -14.42 -13.04
N MET A 112 -12.45 -13.81 -13.49
CA MET A 112 -11.17 -13.82 -12.81
C MET A 112 -10.44 -12.50 -13.06
N ALA A 113 -9.86 -11.93 -12.03
CA ALA A 113 -9.08 -10.69 -12.13
C ALA A 113 -7.92 -10.68 -11.14
N VAL A 114 -6.96 -9.80 -11.36
CA VAL A 114 -5.90 -9.51 -10.39
C VAL A 114 -6.13 -8.12 -9.83
N GLY A 115 -6.30 -8.02 -8.50
CA GLY A 115 -6.29 -6.75 -7.78
C GLY A 115 -4.97 -6.57 -7.03
N GLY A 116 -4.43 -5.37 -6.97
CA GLY A 116 -3.18 -5.15 -6.28
C GLY A 116 -2.77 -3.68 -6.24
N GLY A 117 -1.47 -3.43 -6.14
CA GLY A 117 -0.96 -2.06 -6.17
C GLY A 117 0.55 -2.01 -6.19
N VAL A 118 1.07 -0.84 -6.53
CA VAL A 118 2.49 -0.56 -6.55
C VAL A 118 2.76 0.89 -6.14
N GLU A 119 3.82 1.09 -5.39
CA GLU A 119 4.36 2.41 -5.10
C GLU A 119 5.88 2.33 -5.00
N SER A 120 6.58 3.31 -5.56
CA SER A 120 8.02 3.48 -5.41
C SER A 120 8.29 4.88 -4.87
N MET A 121 8.16 5.01 -3.54
CA MET A 121 8.25 6.30 -2.85
C MET A 121 9.67 6.85 -2.79
N SER A 122 10.69 6.01 -3.07
CA SER A 122 12.07 6.47 -3.24
C SER A 122 12.31 7.20 -4.56
N ARG A 123 11.45 6.95 -5.57
CA ARG A 123 11.56 7.51 -6.94
C ARG A 123 10.49 8.56 -7.22
N VAL A 124 9.27 8.35 -6.73
CA VAL A 124 8.15 9.28 -6.83
C VAL A 124 7.76 9.73 -5.44
N GLY A 125 8.06 10.99 -5.10
CA GLY A 125 7.78 11.53 -3.77
C GLY A 125 6.30 11.68 -3.48
N ILE A 126 5.94 11.63 -2.20
CA ILE A 126 4.55 11.82 -1.74
C ILE A 126 4.00 13.16 -2.24
N GLY A 127 2.80 13.12 -2.83
CA GLY A 127 2.11 14.31 -3.33
C GLY A 127 2.62 14.79 -4.69
N ALA A 128 3.46 14.01 -5.38
CA ALA A 128 3.95 14.35 -6.71
C ALA A 128 2.81 14.51 -7.74
N ALA A 129 1.70 13.81 -7.54
CA ALA A 129 0.50 13.96 -8.38
C ALA A 129 -0.24 15.29 -8.16
N GLY A 130 0.04 16.02 -7.07
CA GLY A 130 -0.67 17.23 -6.68
C GLY A 130 -2.12 16.96 -6.27
N GLY A 131 -2.99 17.90 -6.61
CA GLY A 131 -4.43 17.77 -6.37
C GLY A 131 -5.03 18.99 -5.69
N ALA A 132 -6.21 19.42 -6.15
CA ALA A 132 -6.88 20.64 -5.68
C ALA A 132 -7.12 20.66 -4.17
N TRP A 133 -7.37 19.49 -3.57
CA TRP A 133 -7.66 19.41 -2.13
C TRP A 133 -6.55 20.00 -1.25
N ALA A 134 -5.28 19.76 -1.61
CA ALA A 134 -4.15 20.25 -0.83
C ALA A 134 -3.58 21.58 -1.36
N VAL A 135 -3.71 21.86 -2.67
CA VAL A 135 -3.00 22.97 -3.32
C VAL A 135 -3.90 24.15 -3.70
N ASP A 136 -5.22 23.97 -3.75
CA ASP A 136 -6.17 25.07 -3.96
C ASP A 136 -6.64 25.61 -2.60
N PRO A 137 -6.25 26.85 -2.22
CA PRO A 137 -6.61 27.41 -0.91
C PRO A 137 -8.11 27.50 -0.68
N SER A 138 -8.90 27.70 -1.72
CA SER A 138 -10.37 27.81 -1.60
C SER A 138 -10.98 26.46 -1.19
N ILE A 139 -10.46 25.36 -1.73
CA ILE A 139 -10.89 24.00 -1.40
C ILE A 139 -10.32 23.57 -0.04
N ALA A 140 -9.05 23.81 0.18
CA ALA A 140 -8.36 23.43 1.43
C ALA A 140 -9.03 24.08 2.65
N VAL A 141 -9.34 25.38 2.59
CA VAL A 141 -9.98 26.13 3.66
C VAL A 141 -11.44 25.69 3.85
N ALA A 142 -12.21 25.55 2.76
CA ALA A 142 -13.63 25.17 2.85
C ALA A 142 -13.84 23.75 3.45
N HIS A 143 -12.84 22.87 3.31
CA HIS A 143 -12.91 21.48 3.76
C HIS A 143 -11.93 21.14 4.89
N TYR A 144 -11.35 22.14 5.54
CA TYR A 144 -10.42 21.97 6.65
C TYR A 144 -9.33 20.94 6.34
N PHE A 145 -8.64 21.11 5.20
CA PHE A 145 -7.59 20.19 4.82
C PHE A 145 -6.50 20.12 5.88
N LEU A 146 -6.20 18.90 6.34
CA LEU A 146 -5.13 18.63 7.29
C LEU A 146 -4.16 17.60 6.70
N PRO A 147 -2.84 17.83 6.77
CA PRO A 147 -1.86 16.79 6.52
C PRO A 147 -2.08 15.59 7.45
N GLN A 148 -1.82 14.38 6.95
CA GLN A 148 -2.11 13.13 7.67
C GLN A 148 -1.48 13.07 9.07
N GLY A 149 -0.25 13.59 9.25
CA GLY A 149 0.42 13.60 10.54
C GLY A 149 -0.29 14.48 11.57
N ILE A 150 -0.79 15.65 11.15
CA ILE A 150 -1.60 16.53 12.02
C ILE A 150 -2.93 15.86 12.37
N SER A 151 -3.55 15.18 11.38
CA SER A 151 -4.78 14.42 11.64
C SER A 151 -4.56 13.30 12.65
N ALA A 152 -3.42 12.62 12.61
CA ALA A 152 -3.06 11.59 13.57
C ALA A 152 -2.85 12.18 14.99
N ASP A 153 -2.16 13.32 15.12
CA ASP A 153 -1.98 14.02 16.38
C ASP A 153 -3.31 14.55 16.95
N LEU A 154 -4.19 15.04 16.08
CA LEU A 154 -5.55 15.45 16.46
C LEU A 154 -6.36 14.26 17.01
N ILE A 155 -6.30 13.10 16.36
CA ILE A 155 -6.95 11.86 16.85
C ILE A 155 -6.38 11.48 18.22
N ALA A 156 -5.06 11.47 18.36
CA ALA A 156 -4.42 11.18 19.65
C ALA A 156 -4.88 12.13 20.75
N THR A 157 -4.95 13.42 20.44
CA THR A 157 -5.45 14.45 21.37
C THR A 157 -6.89 14.21 21.75
N LYS A 158 -7.80 14.02 20.79
CA LYS A 158 -9.23 13.82 21.02
C LYS A 158 -9.54 12.59 21.88
N TYR A 159 -8.80 11.52 21.69
CA TYR A 159 -9.01 10.25 22.41
C TYR A 159 -8.08 10.08 23.62
N GLY A 160 -7.22 11.06 23.91
CA GLY A 160 -6.34 11.05 25.07
C GLY A 160 -5.18 10.05 24.97
N PHE A 161 -4.77 9.68 23.76
CA PHE A 161 -3.59 8.82 23.57
C PHE A 161 -2.32 9.62 23.84
N SER A 162 -1.53 9.11 24.78
CA SER A 162 -0.24 9.68 25.13
C SER A 162 0.84 9.31 24.12
N ARG A 163 1.99 9.95 24.21
CA ARG A 163 3.20 9.55 23.49
C ARG A 163 3.59 8.11 23.80
N ASP A 164 3.51 7.70 25.06
CA ASP A 164 3.87 6.33 25.46
C ASP A 164 2.90 5.30 24.88
N ASP A 165 1.62 5.61 24.74
CA ASP A 165 0.64 4.69 24.14
C ASP A 165 0.98 4.41 22.66
N VAL A 166 1.25 5.45 21.86
CA VAL A 166 1.56 5.29 20.44
C VAL A 166 2.93 4.67 20.23
N ASP A 167 3.90 4.93 21.08
CA ASP A 167 5.22 4.31 21.06
C ASP A 167 5.13 2.82 21.45
N ALA A 168 4.36 2.46 22.46
CA ALA A 168 4.13 1.07 22.86
C ALA A 168 3.50 0.25 21.72
N TYR A 169 2.54 0.85 21.01
CA TYR A 169 1.93 0.24 19.83
C TYR A 169 2.97 -0.01 18.72
N ALA A 170 3.84 0.97 18.47
CA ALA A 170 4.90 0.85 17.46
C ALA A 170 5.92 -0.26 17.83
N VAL A 171 6.35 -0.33 19.09
CA VAL A 171 7.24 -1.42 19.59
C VAL A 171 6.59 -2.78 19.37
N GLU A 172 5.32 -2.93 19.74
CA GLU A 172 4.59 -4.19 19.56
C GLU A 172 4.46 -4.54 18.07
N SER A 173 4.21 -3.57 17.19
CA SER A 173 4.17 -3.78 15.73
C SER A 173 5.49 -4.33 15.20
N GLN A 174 6.63 -3.78 15.62
CA GLN A 174 7.96 -4.27 15.23
C GLN A 174 8.23 -5.69 15.73
N LYS A 175 7.86 -5.99 16.99
CA LYS A 175 7.99 -7.35 17.55
C LYS A 175 7.18 -8.38 16.75
N ARG A 176 5.93 -8.06 16.42
CA ARG A 176 5.07 -8.95 15.62
C ARG A 176 5.60 -9.15 14.21
N ALA A 177 6.15 -8.11 13.59
CA ALA A 177 6.78 -8.23 12.28
C ALA A 177 8.01 -9.13 12.33
N ALA A 178 8.87 -8.97 13.33
CA ALA A 178 10.05 -9.82 13.54
C ALA A 178 9.65 -11.30 13.75
N ALA A 179 8.72 -11.55 14.67
CA ALA A 179 8.22 -12.92 14.93
C ALA A 179 7.63 -13.55 13.67
N ALA A 180 6.86 -12.80 12.87
CA ALA A 180 6.28 -13.31 11.63
C ALA A 180 7.36 -13.71 10.61
N TRP A 181 8.46 -12.98 10.51
CA TRP A 181 9.60 -13.32 9.67
C TRP A 181 10.35 -14.54 10.21
N ASP A 182 10.64 -14.59 11.49
CA ASP A 182 11.42 -15.67 12.12
C ASP A 182 10.66 -17.00 12.11
N GLU A 183 9.34 -16.95 12.23
CA GLU A 183 8.44 -18.12 12.11
C GLU A 183 8.11 -18.51 10.65
N GLY A 184 8.67 -17.80 9.66
CA GLY A 184 8.45 -18.10 8.24
C GLY A 184 7.03 -17.83 7.73
N ARG A 185 6.23 -17.03 8.43
CA ARG A 185 4.83 -16.73 8.04
C ARG A 185 4.70 -16.05 6.67
N PHE A 186 5.77 -15.40 6.21
CA PHE A 186 5.82 -14.73 4.90
C PHE A 186 6.37 -15.58 3.76
N ASN A 187 6.85 -16.81 4.02
CA ASN A 187 7.52 -17.66 3.03
C ASN A 187 6.68 -17.95 1.79
N HIS A 188 5.35 -17.92 1.92
CA HIS A 188 4.43 -18.17 0.80
C HIS A 188 3.86 -16.90 0.16
N SER A 189 4.09 -15.71 0.73
CA SER A 189 3.51 -14.46 0.24
C SER A 189 4.55 -13.47 -0.28
N VAL A 190 5.78 -13.51 0.24
CA VAL A 190 6.85 -12.61 -0.22
C VAL A 190 7.62 -13.27 -1.35
N VAL A 191 7.80 -12.53 -2.44
CA VAL A 191 8.62 -12.91 -3.59
C VAL A 191 9.80 -11.96 -3.68
N ALA A 192 11.01 -12.51 -3.79
CA ALA A 192 12.22 -11.71 -3.90
C ALA A 192 12.19 -10.85 -5.16
N VAL A 193 12.59 -9.59 -5.03
CA VAL A 193 12.82 -8.70 -6.16
C VAL A 193 14.18 -9.00 -6.77
N LYS A 194 14.21 -9.12 -8.09
CA LYS A 194 15.40 -9.48 -8.86
C LYS A 194 15.73 -8.43 -9.92
N ASP A 195 16.99 -8.37 -10.29
CA ASP A 195 17.44 -7.59 -11.43
C ASP A 195 17.16 -8.30 -12.78
N VAL A 196 17.54 -7.67 -13.87
CA VAL A 196 17.37 -8.21 -15.24
C VAL A 196 18.16 -9.49 -15.50
N ASN A 197 19.18 -9.79 -14.71
CA ASN A 197 19.99 -10.99 -14.79
C ASN A 197 19.49 -12.11 -13.87
N GLY A 198 18.43 -11.85 -13.10
CA GLY A 198 17.86 -12.80 -12.15
C GLY A 198 18.56 -12.80 -10.78
N LEU A 199 19.48 -11.88 -10.51
CA LEU A 199 20.13 -11.75 -9.20
C LEU A 199 19.17 -11.08 -8.21
N THR A 200 19.13 -11.62 -7.00
CA THR A 200 18.27 -11.08 -5.95
C THR A 200 18.78 -9.74 -5.45
N ILE A 201 17.94 -8.70 -5.55
CA ILE A 201 18.18 -7.38 -5.01
C ILE A 201 17.70 -7.31 -3.56
N LEU A 202 16.47 -7.76 -3.29
CA LEU A 202 15.89 -7.75 -1.96
C LEU A 202 14.96 -8.96 -1.76
N ALA A 203 15.13 -9.69 -0.66
CA ALA A 203 14.31 -10.87 -0.33
C ALA A 203 13.54 -10.75 1.00
N LYS A 204 13.90 -9.79 1.87
CA LYS A 204 13.30 -9.56 3.18
C LYS A 204 12.95 -8.08 3.35
N ASP A 205 11.92 -7.77 4.14
CA ASP A 205 11.52 -6.37 4.41
C ASP A 205 12.70 -5.59 5.02
N GLU A 206 13.14 -4.55 4.33
CA GLU A 206 14.28 -3.71 4.72
C GLU A 206 13.87 -2.68 5.79
N HIS A 207 12.60 -2.30 5.81
CA HIS A 207 12.10 -1.25 6.71
C HIS A 207 11.85 -1.72 8.15
N MET A 208 11.79 -3.02 8.40
CA MET A 208 11.56 -3.58 9.72
C MET A 208 12.74 -3.28 10.68
N ARG A 209 12.43 -2.92 11.93
CA ARG A 209 13.39 -2.58 12.99
C ARG A 209 13.10 -3.39 14.25
N PRO A 210 13.51 -4.64 14.31
CA PRO A 210 13.16 -5.56 15.42
C PRO A 210 13.71 -5.11 16.79
N ASP A 211 14.78 -4.32 16.79
CA ASP A 211 15.44 -3.82 18.03
C ASP A 211 14.80 -2.53 18.56
N THR A 212 13.64 -2.13 18.04
CA THR A 212 12.91 -0.94 18.50
C THR A 212 12.47 -1.12 19.95
N THR A 213 12.77 -0.14 20.80
CA THR A 213 12.38 -0.11 22.22
C THR A 213 11.71 1.20 22.58
N MET A 214 10.96 1.23 23.69
CA MET A 214 10.38 2.46 24.23
C MET A 214 11.45 3.54 24.43
N GLN A 215 12.62 3.17 24.96
CA GLN A 215 13.73 4.10 25.17
C GLN A 215 14.25 4.69 23.85
N SER A 216 14.39 3.89 22.80
CA SER A 216 14.85 4.38 21.49
C SER A 216 13.83 5.30 20.84
N LEU A 217 12.54 5.07 21.03
CA LEU A 217 11.47 5.92 20.51
C LEU A 217 11.33 7.22 21.31
N ALA A 218 11.45 7.18 22.64
CA ALA A 218 11.38 8.37 23.50
C ALA A 218 12.42 9.44 23.14
N ALA A 219 13.55 9.04 22.57
CA ALA A 219 14.61 9.97 22.11
C ALA A 219 14.22 10.75 20.83
N LEU A 220 13.17 10.33 20.11
CA LEU A 220 12.75 10.97 18.87
C LEU A 220 11.82 12.16 19.17
N LYS A 221 12.06 13.27 18.47
CA LYS A 221 11.21 14.45 18.57
C LYS A 221 9.92 14.25 17.76
N PRO A 222 8.77 14.79 18.20
CA PRO A 222 7.57 14.83 17.37
C PRO A 222 7.85 15.48 16.01
N ALA A 223 7.34 14.87 14.94
CA ALA A 223 7.71 15.26 13.57
C ALA A 223 6.85 16.40 13.01
N PHE A 224 5.66 16.63 13.57
CA PHE A 224 4.67 17.50 12.94
C PHE A 224 4.49 18.86 13.64
N VAL A 225 5.20 19.13 14.74
CA VAL A 225 5.15 20.39 15.49
C VAL A 225 5.32 21.62 14.58
N GLN A 226 6.36 21.64 13.77
CA GLN A 226 6.62 22.78 12.89
C GLN A 226 5.49 22.98 11.88
N MET A 227 4.96 21.90 11.34
CA MET A 227 3.84 21.93 10.38
C MET A 227 2.55 22.40 11.07
N GLY A 228 2.27 21.94 12.27
CA GLY A 228 1.13 22.33 13.07
C GLY A 228 1.18 23.80 13.47
N GLU A 229 2.18 24.17 14.25
CA GLU A 229 2.30 25.50 14.86
C GLU A 229 2.63 26.58 13.83
N LEU A 230 3.75 26.43 13.08
CA LEU A 230 4.22 27.47 12.15
C LEU A 230 3.51 27.38 10.79
N GLY A 231 3.15 26.18 10.35
CA GLY A 231 2.35 25.97 9.13
C GLY A 231 0.86 26.29 9.28
N GLY A 232 0.40 26.53 10.52
CA GLY A 232 -0.97 26.93 10.84
C GLY A 232 -2.00 25.78 10.81
N PHE A 233 -1.58 24.54 10.64
CA PHE A 233 -2.52 23.41 10.55
C PHE A 233 -3.17 23.04 11.90
N ASP A 234 -2.55 23.38 13.03
CA ASP A 234 -3.18 23.23 14.35
C ASP A 234 -4.39 24.16 14.50
N ALA A 235 -4.27 25.38 14.00
CA ALA A 235 -5.39 26.32 13.98
C ALA A 235 -6.55 25.81 13.11
N VAL A 236 -6.24 25.21 11.95
CA VAL A 236 -7.26 24.57 11.08
C VAL A 236 -7.92 23.39 11.81
N ALA A 237 -7.13 22.56 12.50
CA ALA A 237 -7.64 21.42 13.27
C ALA A 237 -8.61 21.86 14.38
N ILE A 238 -8.22 22.87 15.16
CA ILE A 238 -9.03 23.44 16.26
C ILE A 238 -10.29 24.11 15.69
N GLN A 239 -10.19 24.78 14.56
CA GLN A 239 -11.35 25.39 13.90
C GLN A 239 -12.37 24.33 13.45
N ALA A 240 -11.91 23.21 12.93
CA ALA A 240 -12.78 22.08 12.54
C ALA A 240 -13.33 21.32 13.77
N HIS A 241 -12.61 21.33 14.89
CA HIS A 241 -12.89 20.60 16.13
C HIS A 241 -12.80 21.53 17.35
N PRO A 242 -13.81 22.42 17.55
CA PRO A 242 -13.78 23.43 18.62
C PRO A 242 -13.73 22.88 20.04
N GLU A 243 -13.99 21.58 20.21
CA GLU A 243 -13.85 20.87 21.49
C GLU A 243 -12.36 20.60 21.86
N VAL A 244 -11.43 20.82 20.95
CA VAL A 244 -9.99 20.64 21.15
C VAL A 244 -9.36 22.00 21.42
N GLU A 245 -8.73 22.17 22.57
CA GLU A 245 -8.06 23.43 22.95
C GLU A 245 -6.68 23.57 22.31
N TYR A 246 -5.97 22.46 22.11
CA TYR A 246 -4.65 22.40 21.47
C TYR A 246 -4.41 21.01 20.87
N VAL A 247 -3.50 20.90 19.88
CA VAL A 247 -3.09 19.63 19.31
C VAL A 247 -1.82 19.14 20.01
N ASN A 248 -1.89 17.98 20.64
CA ASN A 248 -0.75 17.35 21.30
C ASN A 248 0.03 16.51 20.28
N HIS A 249 1.24 16.94 19.92
CA HIS A 249 2.08 16.25 18.94
C HIS A 249 2.81 15.07 19.57
N VAL A 250 2.39 13.87 19.24
CA VAL A 250 2.96 12.60 19.76
C VAL A 250 3.59 11.74 18.69
N HIS A 251 3.32 12.01 17.39
CA HIS A 251 3.81 11.19 16.29
C HIS A 251 5.17 11.63 15.77
N HIS A 252 5.97 10.65 15.40
CA HIS A 252 7.30 10.81 14.80
C HIS A 252 7.62 9.62 13.88
N ALA A 253 8.77 9.64 13.20
CA ALA A 253 9.13 8.61 12.22
C ALA A 253 9.15 7.16 12.77
N GLY A 254 9.32 6.98 14.08
CA GLY A 254 9.37 5.65 14.72
C GLY A 254 8.00 5.05 15.01
N ASN A 255 6.94 5.86 15.09
CA ASN A 255 5.57 5.42 15.35
C ASN A 255 4.58 5.82 14.23
N SER A 256 5.10 6.18 13.06
CA SER A 256 4.33 6.54 11.88
C SER A 256 4.51 5.49 10.77
N SER A 257 3.66 5.58 9.73
CA SER A 257 3.77 4.76 8.53
C SER A 257 5.13 4.93 7.85
N GLY A 258 5.74 3.84 7.41
CA GLY A 258 7.01 3.88 6.70
C GLY A 258 6.86 4.40 5.27
N ILE A 259 7.85 5.17 4.81
CA ILE A 259 8.03 5.51 3.41
C ILE A 259 8.76 4.33 2.77
N VAL A 260 8.12 3.63 1.84
CA VAL A 260 8.61 2.35 1.32
C VAL A 260 8.35 2.19 -0.18
N ASP A 261 9.09 1.27 -0.79
CA ASP A 261 8.88 0.81 -2.15
C ASP A 261 8.34 -0.62 -2.14
N GLY A 262 7.40 -0.93 -3.01
CA GLY A 262 6.88 -2.29 -3.10
C GLY A 262 5.68 -2.43 -4.03
N ALA A 263 5.32 -3.68 -4.29
CA ALA A 263 4.13 -4.06 -5.04
C ALA A 263 3.47 -5.30 -4.45
N ALA A 264 2.17 -5.44 -4.69
CA ALA A 264 1.41 -6.62 -4.31
C ALA A 264 0.40 -6.98 -5.39
N ALA A 265 0.04 -8.27 -5.47
CA ALA A 265 -0.97 -8.78 -6.38
C ALA A 265 -1.79 -9.89 -5.71
N VAL A 266 -3.11 -9.88 -5.91
CA VAL A 266 -4.07 -10.84 -5.37
C VAL A 266 -4.92 -11.37 -6.52
N LEU A 267 -4.91 -12.68 -6.74
CA LEU A 267 -5.73 -13.35 -7.74
C LEU A 267 -7.11 -13.63 -7.16
N VAL A 268 -8.13 -13.04 -7.77
CA VAL A 268 -9.52 -13.15 -7.35
C VAL A 268 -10.34 -13.75 -8.50
N GLY A 269 -11.32 -14.59 -8.20
CA GLY A 269 -12.17 -15.18 -9.24
C GLY A 269 -13.43 -15.81 -8.66
N ASN A 270 -14.38 -16.14 -9.54
CA ASN A 270 -15.50 -16.98 -9.16
C ASN A 270 -15.09 -18.46 -9.10
N LYS A 271 -15.97 -19.31 -8.63
CA LYS A 271 -15.68 -20.75 -8.46
C LYS A 271 -15.37 -21.44 -9.78
N GLU A 272 -16.09 -21.09 -10.83
CA GLU A 272 -15.94 -21.69 -12.15
C GLU A 272 -14.59 -21.34 -12.79
N ALA A 273 -14.20 -20.08 -12.75
CA ALA A 273 -12.89 -19.63 -13.25
C ALA A 273 -11.74 -20.30 -12.48
N GLY A 274 -11.85 -20.40 -11.16
CA GLY A 274 -10.86 -21.14 -10.36
C GLY A 274 -10.74 -22.60 -10.75
N GLN A 275 -11.86 -23.28 -11.02
CA GLN A 275 -11.86 -24.67 -11.51
C GLN A 275 -11.20 -24.79 -12.88
N LYS A 276 -11.51 -23.89 -13.82
CA LYS A 276 -10.87 -23.85 -15.15
C LYS A 276 -9.37 -23.63 -15.05
N ALA A 277 -8.93 -22.80 -14.11
CA ALA A 277 -7.50 -22.56 -13.83
C ALA A 277 -6.83 -23.68 -13.02
N GLY A 278 -7.56 -24.70 -12.57
CA GLY A 278 -7.04 -25.76 -11.71
C GLY A 278 -6.69 -25.31 -10.29
N LEU A 279 -7.25 -24.21 -9.82
CA LEU A 279 -6.94 -23.58 -8.55
C LEU A 279 -7.97 -23.90 -7.47
N LYS A 280 -7.50 -23.98 -6.22
CA LYS A 280 -8.36 -24.11 -5.04
C LYS A 280 -8.49 -22.77 -4.33
N PRO A 281 -9.72 -22.35 -3.94
CA PRO A 281 -9.92 -21.10 -3.21
C PRO A 281 -9.28 -21.20 -1.82
N ARG A 282 -8.60 -20.13 -1.42
CA ARG A 282 -8.01 -19.97 -0.07
C ARG A 282 -8.98 -19.28 0.90
N ALA A 283 -9.73 -18.32 0.40
CA ALA A 283 -10.71 -17.56 1.17
C ALA A 283 -11.84 -17.06 0.28
N ARG A 284 -12.99 -16.77 0.88
CA ARG A 284 -14.10 -16.08 0.22
C ARG A 284 -14.16 -14.64 0.69
N VAL A 285 -14.34 -13.70 -0.23
CA VAL A 285 -14.65 -12.32 0.10
C VAL A 285 -16.06 -12.24 0.67
N ARG A 286 -16.19 -11.86 1.94
CA ARG A 286 -17.47 -11.83 2.66
C ARG A 286 -18.14 -10.48 2.60
N ALA A 287 -17.36 -9.45 2.77
CA ALA A 287 -17.78 -8.05 2.77
C ALA A 287 -16.57 -7.14 2.52
N PHE A 288 -16.84 -5.95 2.06
CA PHE A 288 -15.89 -4.84 1.97
C PHE A 288 -16.64 -3.52 2.21
N ALA A 289 -15.92 -2.53 2.72
CA ALA A 289 -16.45 -1.21 3.01
C ALA A 289 -15.49 -0.12 2.54
#